data_1a82bc82c72d877b0e7402b92bbb0a2f
#
_entry.id   1a82bc82c72d877b0e7402b92bbb0a2f
#
_cell.length_a   1.000
_cell.length_b   1.000
_cell.length_c   1.000
_cell.angle_alpha   90.00
_cell.angle_beta   90.00
_cell.angle_gamma   90.00
#
_symmetry.space_group_name_H-M   'P 1'
#
loop_
_entity.id
_entity.type
_entity.pdbx_description
1 polymer ?
#
loop_
_entity_poly.entity_id
_entity_poly.type
_entity_poly.pdbx_seq_one_letter_code
_entity_poly.pdbx_strand_id
1 'polypeptide(L)'
;RFTPFNKKRILSTLNKCIDKSHPGNFNQALMELGSIICIPKTPKCQNCPLKPHCGAAVSGNPSRYPLAKTKKPFPWKNVVVGLIWENSSFLILKRSGYKHLNDLWELPGGEVLKKQNPKSQLVGMLKKKYNLDVSIENKIGEVCHRYSHFGISMYSFDCKIKNRSKLMVNQPYRWIK
;
A
#
# COMPACT_ATOMS: atom_id res chain seq x y z
N ARG A 1 5.21 -19.60 -7.76
CA ARG A 1 4.57 -18.29 -8.01
C ARG A 1 3.10 -18.53 -8.31
N PHE A 2 2.19 -17.74 -7.74
CA PHE A 2 0.74 -17.84 -7.95
C PHE A 2 0.35 -17.31 -9.34
N THR A 3 0.80 -18.00 -10.38
CA THR A 3 0.20 -17.84 -11.71
C THR A 3 -1.15 -18.56 -11.74
N PRO A 4 -2.10 -18.20 -12.62
CA PRO A 4 -3.38 -18.92 -12.75
C PRO A 4 -3.20 -20.43 -12.93
N PHE A 5 -2.21 -20.83 -13.72
CA PHE A 5 -1.85 -22.24 -13.94
C PHE A 5 -1.40 -22.95 -12.66
N ASN A 6 -0.47 -22.34 -11.91
CA ASN A 6 0.02 -22.93 -10.66
C ASN A 6 -1.07 -22.97 -9.59
N LYS A 7 -1.94 -21.95 -9.53
CA LYS A 7 -3.09 -21.94 -8.64
C LYS A 7 -4.02 -23.12 -8.90
N LYS A 8 -4.34 -23.40 -10.17
CA LYS A 8 -5.19 -24.54 -10.55
C LYS A 8 -4.56 -25.88 -10.13
N ARG A 9 -3.25 -26.05 -10.34
CA ARG A 9 -2.52 -27.27 -9.90
C ARG A 9 -2.55 -27.44 -8.39
N ILE A 10 -2.23 -26.38 -7.63
CA ILE A 10 -2.24 -26.42 -6.17
C ILE A 10 -3.63 -26.78 -5.66
N LEU A 11 -4.68 -26.12 -6.16
CA LEU A 11 -6.07 -26.42 -5.77
C LEU A 11 -6.45 -27.88 -6.09
N SER A 12 -6.09 -28.37 -7.28
CA SER A 12 -6.36 -29.76 -7.67
C SER A 12 -5.68 -30.75 -6.72
N THR A 13 -4.42 -30.49 -6.33
CA THR A 13 -3.68 -31.35 -5.39
C THR A 13 -4.30 -31.28 -4.00
N LEU A 14 -4.59 -30.09 -3.48
CA LEU A 14 -5.20 -29.90 -2.16
C LEU A 14 -6.56 -30.59 -2.06
N ASN A 15 -7.38 -30.51 -3.12
CA ASN A 15 -8.70 -31.15 -3.14
C ASN A 15 -8.62 -32.69 -3.11
N LYS A 16 -7.50 -33.27 -3.49
CA LYS A 16 -7.25 -34.73 -3.37
C LYS A 16 -6.77 -35.14 -1.97
N CYS A 17 -6.11 -34.21 -1.27
CA CYS A 17 -5.47 -34.50 0.02
C CYS A 17 -6.33 -34.05 1.21
N ILE A 18 -7.28 -33.15 1.01
CA ILE A 18 -8.08 -32.57 2.08
C ILE A 18 -8.94 -33.65 2.76
N ASP A 19 -8.89 -33.67 4.08
CA ASP A 19 -9.86 -34.43 4.88
C ASP A 19 -11.24 -33.78 4.74
N LYS A 20 -12.14 -34.46 4.05
CA LYS A 20 -13.49 -33.97 3.80
C LYS A 20 -14.36 -33.95 5.06
N SER A 21 -14.03 -34.76 6.03
CA SER A 21 -14.74 -34.83 7.34
C SER A 21 -14.36 -33.65 8.23
N HIS A 22 -13.08 -33.22 8.17
CA HIS A 22 -12.53 -32.17 9.02
C HIS A 22 -11.69 -31.17 8.21
N PRO A 23 -12.25 -30.48 7.21
CA PRO A 23 -11.47 -29.63 6.29
C PRO A 23 -10.82 -28.44 7.00
N GLY A 24 -11.45 -27.93 8.07
CA GLY A 24 -10.89 -26.85 8.88
C GLY A 24 -9.60 -27.27 9.59
N ASN A 25 -9.60 -28.46 10.21
CA ASN A 25 -8.43 -29.00 10.90
C ASN A 25 -7.29 -29.28 9.93
N PHE A 26 -7.58 -29.79 8.74
CA PHE A 26 -6.59 -29.99 7.70
C PHE A 26 -5.92 -28.69 7.27
N ASN A 27 -6.70 -27.64 7.04
CA ASN A 27 -6.16 -26.33 6.67
C ASN A 27 -5.32 -25.72 7.80
N GLN A 28 -5.78 -25.83 9.05
CA GLN A 28 -5.04 -25.37 10.21
C GLN A 28 -3.71 -26.12 10.35
N ALA A 29 -3.71 -27.42 10.22
CA ALA A 29 -2.49 -28.25 10.28
C ALA A 29 -1.48 -27.88 9.20
N LEU A 30 -1.92 -27.55 7.95
CA LEU A 30 -1.03 -27.07 6.90
C LEU A 30 -0.41 -25.72 7.22
N MET A 31 -1.19 -24.79 7.81
CA MET A 31 -0.66 -23.49 8.22
C MET A 31 0.36 -23.63 9.35
N GLU A 32 0.09 -24.46 10.33
CA GLU A 32 0.99 -24.74 11.45
C GLU A 32 2.27 -25.44 10.98
N LEU A 33 2.16 -26.44 10.12
CA LEU A 33 3.33 -27.08 9.50
C LEU A 33 4.25 -26.04 8.83
N GLY A 34 3.67 -25.10 8.10
CA GLY A 34 4.42 -24.04 7.41
C GLY A 34 5.01 -22.98 8.34
N SER A 35 4.40 -22.74 9.51
CA SER A 35 4.85 -21.70 10.45
C SER A 35 5.81 -22.22 11.52
N ILE A 36 5.70 -23.48 11.91
CA ILE A 36 6.44 -24.03 13.06
C ILE A 36 7.54 -25.01 12.63
N ILE A 37 7.28 -25.82 11.60
CA ILE A 37 8.17 -26.91 11.17
C ILE A 37 8.86 -26.58 9.84
N CYS A 38 8.10 -26.36 8.77
CA CYS A 38 8.63 -26.12 7.43
C CYS A 38 8.95 -24.62 7.20
N ILE A 39 9.70 -24.05 8.14
CA ILE A 39 10.08 -22.63 8.09
C ILE A 39 11.13 -22.38 7.02
N PRO A 40 11.08 -21.23 6.30
CA PRO A 40 12.06 -20.87 5.29
C PRO A 40 13.48 -20.84 5.86
N LYS A 41 14.48 -21.26 5.07
CA LYS A 41 15.92 -21.31 5.37
C LYS A 41 16.34 -22.40 6.37
N THR A 42 15.61 -22.61 7.47
CA THR A 42 15.96 -23.56 8.53
C THR A 42 14.81 -24.51 8.87
N PRO A 43 14.33 -25.32 7.92
CA PRO A 43 13.22 -26.24 8.17
C PRO A 43 13.62 -27.34 9.14
N LYS A 44 12.73 -27.65 10.09
CA LYS A 44 12.93 -28.69 11.11
C LYS A 44 12.50 -30.07 10.56
N CYS A 45 13.18 -30.55 9.52
CA CYS A 45 12.78 -31.75 8.79
C CYS A 45 12.77 -33.02 9.64
N GLN A 46 13.56 -33.08 10.71
CA GLN A 46 13.58 -34.25 11.62
C GLN A 46 12.25 -34.40 12.36
N ASN A 47 11.57 -33.28 12.65
CA ASN A 47 10.30 -33.27 13.37
C ASN A 47 9.08 -33.18 12.40
N CYS A 48 9.31 -33.34 11.10
CA CYS A 48 8.25 -33.15 10.10
C CYS A 48 7.53 -34.50 9.85
N PRO A 49 6.22 -34.58 10.09
CA PRO A 49 5.45 -35.80 9.84
C PRO A 49 5.38 -36.17 8.36
N LEU A 50 5.59 -35.19 7.46
CA LEU A 50 5.58 -35.41 6.02
C LEU A 50 6.96 -35.77 5.45
N LYS A 51 8.00 -35.89 6.27
CA LYS A 51 9.39 -36.16 5.82
C LYS A 51 9.50 -37.37 4.88
N PRO A 52 8.84 -38.53 5.13
CA PRO A 52 8.95 -39.70 4.26
C PRO A 52 8.44 -39.45 2.83
N HIS A 53 7.50 -38.53 2.67
CA HIS A 53 6.85 -38.21 1.37
C HIS A 53 7.30 -36.86 0.80
N CYS A 54 8.29 -36.21 1.42
CA CYS A 54 8.70 -34.87 1.07
C CYS A 54 9.81 -34.88 -0.02
N GLY A 55 9.51 -34.48 -1.24
CA GLY A 55 10.48 -34.39 -2.32
C GLY A 55 11.67 -33.46 -2.01
N ALA A 56 11.47 -32.40 -1.21
CA ALA A 56 12.55 -31.52 -0.77
C ALA A 56 13.50 -32.20 0.24
N ALA A 57 12.99 -33.04 1.10
CA ALA A 57 13.81 -33.84 2.04
C ALA A 57 14.57 -34.93 1.30
N VAL A 58 13.92 -35.64 0.37
CA VAL A 58 14.54 -36.67 -0.48
C VAL A 58 15.66 -36.09 -1.32
N SER A 59 15.49 -34.87 -1.89
CA SER A 59 16.53 -34.20 -2.67
C SER A 59 17.70 -33.64 -1.82
N GLY A 60 17.67 -33.80 -0.50
CA GLY A 60 18.71 -33.34 0.43
C GLY A 60 18.81 -31.81 0.58
N ASN A 61 17.90 -31.07 0.00
CA ASN A 61 18.00 -29.60 -0.05
C ASN A 61 16.71 -28.85 0.33
N PRO A 62 16.13 -29.13 1.49
CA PRO A 62 14.86 -28.54 1.90
C PRO A 62 14.92 -27.02 2.12
N SER A 63 16.08 -26.46 2.49
CA SER A 63 16.28 -25.04 2.68
C SER A 63 16.16 -24.22 1.39
N ARG A 64 16.22 -24.86 0.21
CA ARG A 64 15.98 -24.24 -1.10
C ARG A 64 14.51 -23.86 -1.31
N TYR A 65 13.62 -24.39 -0.51
CA TYR A 65 12.18 -24.14 -0.63
C TYR A 65 11.65 -23.32 0.55
N PRO A 66 10.72 -22.37 0.31
CA PRO A 66 10.29 -21.91 -1.02
C PRO A 66 11.40 -21.17 -1.76
N LEU A 67 11.40 -21.23 -3.09
CA LEU A 67 12.36 -20.48 -3.90
C LEU A 67 12.33 -19.00 -3.54
N ALA A 68 13.50 -18.43 -3.28
CA ALA A 68 13.64 -17.03 -2.93
C ALA A 68 12.98 -16.14 -3.99
N LYS A 69 12.09 -15.26 -3.57
CA LYS A 69 11.56 -14.22 -4.44
C LYS A 69 12.62 -13.14 -4.59
N THR A 70 12.94 -12.77 -5.83
CA THR A 70 13.66 -11.51 -6.06
C THR A 70 12.86 -10.37 -5.45
N LYS A 71 13.39 -9.74 -4.42
CA LYS A 71 12.75 -8.58 -3.79
C LYS A 71 12.75 -7.46 -4.82
N LYS A 72 11.58 -7.12 -5.34
CA LYS A 72 11.43 -5.87 -6.07
C LYS A 72 11.66 -4.71 -5.11
N PRO A 73 12.30 -3.61 -5.56
CA PRO A 73 12.39 -2.41 -4.75
C PRO A 73 11.00 -2.02 -4.24
N PHE A 74 10.92 -1.70 -2.97
CA PHE A 74 9.65 -1.27 -2.37
C PHE A 74 9.32 0.13 -2.92
N PRO A 75 8.17 0.31 -3.58
CA PRO A 75 7.87 1.59 -4.22
C PRO A 75 7.58 2.66 -3.17
N TRP A 76 8.23 3.81 -3.28
CA TRP A 76 7.96 5.02 -2.53
C TRP A 76 7.40 6.10 -3.43
N LYS A 77 6.38 6.78 -2.94
CA LYS A 77 5.73 7.92 -3.57
C LYS A 77 5.91 9.15 -2.70
N ASN A 78 6.25 10.26 -3.33
CA ASN A 78 6.23 11.55 -2.68
C ASN A 78 4.87 12.20 -2.91
N VAL A 79 4.28 12.71 -1.85
CA VAL A 79 2.97 13.38 -1.86
C VAL A 79 3.13 14.76 -1.24
N VAL A 80 2.47 15.75 -1.79
CA VAL A 80 2.43 17.09 -1.21
C VAL A 80 0.98 17.51 -0.99
N VAL A 81 0.71 18.12 0.17
CA VAL A 81 -0.62 18.63 0.51
C VAL A 81 -0.52 20.05 1.05
N GLY A 82 -1.54 20.83 0.79
CA GLY A 82 -1.68 22.21 1.27
C GLY A 82 -2.80 22.33 2.29
N LEU A 83 -2.51 22.94 3.43
CA LEU A 83 -3.50 23.46 4.36
C LEU A 83 -3.84 24.88 3.88
N ILE A 84 -4.92 25.02 3.14
CA ILE A 84 -5.28 26.27 2.45
C ILE A 84 -6.30 27.01 3.29
N TRP A 85 -5.90 28.17 3.83
CA TRP A 85 -6.71 28.97 4.71
C TRP A 85 -7.50 30.07 4.00
N GLU A 86 -8.76 30.22 4.42
CA GLU A 86 -9.63 31.38 4.16
C GLU A 86 -10.48 31.69 5.41
N ASN A 87 -10.39 32.90 5.94
CA ASN A 87 -11.19 33.38 7.07
C ASN A 87 -11.25 32.40 8.27
N SER A 88 -10.09 31.93 8.76
CA SER A 88 -9.96 30.98 9.87
C SER A 88 -10.57 29.58 9.61
N SER A 89 -10.81 29.26 8.35
CA SER A 89 -11.24 27.91 7.90
C SER A 89 -10.28 27.39 6.86
N PHE A 90 -10.11 26.08 6.76
CA PHE A 90 -9.26 25.46 5.76
C PHE A 90 -10.05 24.54 4.82
N LEU A 91 -9.56 24.43 3.60
CA LEU A 91 -10.20 23.67 2.53
C LEU A 91 -9.93 22.17 2.66
N ILE A 92 -11.01 21.38 2.61
CA ILE A 92 -10.94 19.93 2.40
C ILE A 92 -11.77 19.54 1.19
N LEU A 93 -11.33 18.45 0.54
CA LEU A 93 -11.95 17.92 -0.67
C LEU A 93 -12.42 16.49 -0.41
N LYS A 94 -13.56 16.12 -0.97
CA LYS A 94 -14.02 14.73 -0.90
C LYS A 94 -13.42 13.93 -2.04
N ARG A 95 -12.78 12.81 -1.74
CA ARG A 95 -12.21 11.91 -2.76
C ARG A 95 -13.33 11.31 -3.61
N SER A 96 -13.18 11.39 -4.92
CA SER A 96 -14.13 10.80 -5.88
C SER A 96 -13.38 10.14 -7.04
N GLY A 97 -13.91 8.99 -7.52
CA GLY A 97 -13.32 8.27 -8.65
C GLY A 97 -12.09 7.42 -8.35
N TYR A 98 -11.74 7.22 -7.09
CA TYR A 98 -10.62 6.37 -6.67
C TYR A 98 -11.08 4.96 -6.29
N LYS A 99 -10.28 3.93 -6.64
CA LYS A 99 -10.56 2.54 -6.24
C LYS A 99 -10.47 2.29 -4.74
N HIS A 100 -9.68 3.09 -4.03
CA HIS A 100 -9.43 2.93 -2.59
C HIS A 100 -9.66 4.25 -1.87
N LEU A 101 -10.20 4.17 -0.65
CA LEU A 101 -10.48 5.32 0.21
C LEU A 101 -11.37 6.37 -0.47
N ASN A 102 -12.31 5.91 -1.31
CA ASN A 102 -13.32 6.78 -1.91
C ASN A 102 -14.22 7.35 -0.81
N ASP A 103 -14.83 8.52 -1.07
CA ASP A 103 -15.72 9.22 -0.15
C ASP A 103 -15.10 9.76 1.16
N LEU A 104 -13.81 9.58 1.37
CA LEU A 104 -13.09 10.23 2.47
C LEU A 104 -12.71 11.67 2.12
N TRP A 105 -12.52 12.49 3.16
CA TRP A 105 -12.03 13.85 3.04
C TRP A 105 -10.50 13.89 3.03
N GLU A 106 -9.93 14.74 2.20
CA GLU A 106 -8.48 14.92 2.08
C GLU A 106 -8.11 16.39 1.93
N LEU A 107 -6.87 16.73 2.27
CA LEU A 107 -6.30 18.03 1.97
C LEU A 107 -5.98 18.12 0.46
N PRO A 108 -6.13 19.32 -0.15
CA PRO A 108 -5.73 19.53 -1.54
C PRO A 108 -4.26 19.25 -1.79
N GLY A 109 -3.97 18.51 -2.87
CA GLY A 109 -2.60 18.16 -3.20
C GLY A 109 -2.50 17.02 -4.19
N GLY A 110 -1.45 16.20 -4.04
CA GLY A 110 -1.26 15.04 -4.90
C GLY A 110 0.16 14.47 -4.89
N GLU A 111 0.37 13.45 -5.73
CA GLU A 111 1.67 12.84 -5.93
C GLU A 111 2.61 13.78 -6.69
N VAL A 112 3.84 13.92 -6.23
CA VAL A 112 4.88 14.73 -6.86
C VAL A 112 5.95 13.85 -7.50
N LEU A 113 6.50 14.33 -8.61
CA LEU A 113 7.58 13.65 -9.29
C LEU A 113 8.86 13.71 -8.46
N LYS A 114 9.57 12.60 -8.38
CA LYS A 114 10.89 12.54 -7.76
C LYS A 114 11.80 13.58 -8.43
N LYS A 115 12.62 14.27 -7.63
CA LYS A 115 13.58 15.31 -8.05
C LYS A 115 13.00 16.70 -8.31
N GLN A 116 11.72 16.93 -8.10
CA GLN A 116 11.15 18.28 -8.20
C GLN A 116 10.89 18.87 -6.81
N ASN A 117 10.94 20.20 -6.72
CA ASN A 117 10.68 20.89 -5.45
C ASN A 117 9.20 20.73 -5.05
N PRO A 118 8.89 20.14 -3.88
CA PRO A 118 7.52 19.92 -3.44
C PRO A 118 6.69 21.21 -3.36
N LYS A 119 7.29 22.34 -2.95
CA LYS A 119 6.60 23.64 -2.87
C LYS A 119 6.08 24.11 -4.22
N SER A 120 6.96 24.15 -5.24
CA SER A 120 6.57 24.59 -6.58
C SER A 120 5.56 23.64 -7.24
N GLN A 121 5.69 22.34 -6.98
CA GLN A 121 4.72 21.34 -7.43
C GLN A 121 3.33 21.55 -6.82
N LEU A 122 3.26 21.85 -5.51
CA LEU A 122 2.00 22.12 -4.83
C LEU A 122 1.32 23.35 -5.45
N VAL A 123 2.03 24.48 -5.57
CA VAL A 123 1.48 25.71 -6.16
C VAL A 123 0.94 25.45 -7.58
N GLY A 124 1.73 24.77 -8.42
CA GLY A 124 1.32 24.43 -9.78
C GLY A 124 0.08 23.52 -9.82
N MET A 125 0.01 22.50 -8.94
CA MET A 125 -1.15 21.61 -8.82
C MET A 125 -2.41 22.36 -8.37
N LEU A 126 -2.29 23.21 -7.35
CA LEU A 126 -3.42 23.98 -6.82
C LEU A 126 -3.97 24.95 -7.88
N LYS A 127 -3.08 25.61 -8.64
CA LYS A 127 -3.48 26.46 -9.75
C LYS A 127 -4.17 25.68 -10.86
N LYS A 128 -3.56 24.58 -11.30
CA LYS A 128 -4.06 23.80 -12.45
C LYS A 128 -5.36 23.06 -12.13
N LYS A 129 -5.46 22.41 -10.94
CA LYS A 129 -6.60 21.56 -10.59
C LYS A 129 -7.79 22.34 -10.03
N TYR A 130 -7.53 23.40 -9.29
CA TYR A 130 -8.56 24.07 -8.48
C TYR A 130 -8.69 25.56 -8.78
N ASN A 131 -7.87 26.09 -9.71
CA ASN A 131 -7.77 27.51 -10.03
C ASN A 131 -7.44 28.38 -8.80
N LEU A 132 -6.71 27.80 -7.83
CA LEU A 132 -6.27 28.50 -6.64
C LEU A 132 -4.86 29.03 -6.81
N ASP A 133 -4.71 30.35 -6.65
CA ASP A 133 -3.41 31.02 -6.57
C ASP A 133 -3.04 31.22 -5.09
N VAL A 134 -2.00 30.53 -4.65
CA VAL A 134 -1.61 30.52 -3.24
C VAL A 134 -0.15 30.93 -3.04
N SER A 135 0.15 31.51 -1.88
CA SER A 135 1.51 31.58 -1.32
C SER A 135 1.71 30.46 -0.32
N ILE A 136 2.90 29.88 -0.33
CA ILE A 136 3.31 28.96 0.72
C ILE A 136 3.98 29.77 1.82
N GLU A 137 3.39 29.73 3.01
CA GLU A 137 3.92 30.41 4.19
C GLU A 137 4.99 29.55 4.86
N ASN A 138 4.60 28.40 5.40
CA ASN A 138 5.48 27.53 6.15
C ASN A 138 5.39 26.05 5.73
N LYS A 139 6.46 25.27 5.99
CA LYS A 139 6.38 23.81 6.00
C LYS A 139 5.82 23.41 7.36
N ILE A 140 4.66 22.72 7.38
CA ILE A 140 4.05 22.22 8.60
C ILE A 140 4.77 20.99 9.09
N GLY A 141 5.06 20.05 8.15
CA GLY A 141 5.74 18.83 8.52
C GLY A 141 6.00 17.88 7.35
N GLU A 142 6.62 16.78 7.71
CA GLU A 142 6.86 15.64 6.82
C GLU A 142 6.52 14.35 7.57
N VAL A 143 5.73 13.50 6.94
CA VAL A 143 5.30 12.23 7.51
C VAL A 143 5.62 11.12 6.51
N CYS A 144 6.33 10.09 6.99
CA CYS A 144 6.56 8.87 6.24
C CYS A 144 5.61 7.78 6.75
N HIS A 145 4.87 7.18 5.84
CA HIS A 145 4.01 6.05 6.16
C HIS A 145 4.21 4.90 5.19
N ARG A 146 4.21 3.68 5.72
CA ARG A 146 4.41 2.47 4.94
C ARG A 146 3.13 1.64 4.94
N TYR A 147 2.51 1.53 3.78
CA TYR A 147 1.45 0.57 3.52
C TYR A 147 2.03 -0.80 3.13
N SER A 148 1.19 -1.82 2.99
CA SER A 148 1.63 -3.17 2.60
C SER A 148 2.28 -3.24 1.22
N HIS A 149 1.93 -2.35 0.29
CA HIS A 149 2.36 -2.41 -1.11
C HIS A 149 3.23 -1.24 -1.57
N PHE A 150 3.22 -0.13 -0.85
CA PHE A 150 4.02 1.06 -1.14
C PHE A 150 4.21 1.91 0.11
N GLY A 151 5.18 2.81 0.09
CA GLY A 151 5.36 3.85 1.09
C GLY A 151 5.07 5.23 0.53
N ILE A 152 4.71 6.16 1.40
CA ILE A 152 4.58 7.57 1.08
C ILE A 152 5.49 8.41 1.97
N SER A 153 6.05 9.46 1.37
CA SER A 153 6.61 10.60 2.10
C SER A 153 5.72 11.80 1.78
N MET A 154 4.98 12.26 2.77
CA MET A 154 4.01 13.33 2.62
C MET A 154 4.57 14.63 3.20
N TYR A 155 4.64 15.66 2.38
CA TYR A 155 5.04 17.01 2.75
C TYR A 155 3.80 17.88 2.89
N SER A 156 3.63 18.52 4.04
CA SER A 156 2.51 19.41 4.32
C SER A 156 2.97 20.86 4.43
N PHE A 157 2.23 21.74 3.80
CA PHE A 157 2.53 23.17 3.75
C PHE A 157 1.31 24.00 4.15
N ASP A 158 1.60 25.06 4.88
CA ASP A 158 0.65 26.12 5.17
C ASP A 158 0.55 27.07 3.97
N CYS A 159 -0.67 27.33 3.51
CA CYS A 159 -0.92 28.05 2.27
C CYS A 159 -1.97 29.14 2.47
N LYS A 160 -1.69 30.35 1.98
CA LYS A 160 -2.61 31.48 1.98
C LYS A 160 -3.07 31.80 0.55
N ILE A 161 -4.35 32.05 0.36
CA ILE A 161 -4.90 32.47 -0.93
C ILE A 161 -4.44 33.89 -1.23
N LYS A 162 -3.80 34.08 -2.41
CA LYS A 162 -3.35 35.39 -2.88
C LYS A 162 -4.48 36.21 -3.54
N ASN A 163 -5.22 35.56 -4.43
CA ASN A 163 -6.30 36.18 -5.16
C ASN A 163 -7.56 35.35 -5.04
N ARG A 164 -8.71 35.99 -4.82
CA ARG A 164 -10.05 35.36 -4.86
C ARG A 164 -10.42 35.01 -6.31
N SER A 165 -9.75 34.05 -6.89
CA SER A 165 -10.25 33.41 -8.10
C SER A 165 -11.33 32.39 -7.70
N LYS A 166 -12.36 32.28 -8.53
CA LYS A 166 -13.45 31.31 -8.28
C LYS A 166 -12.84 29.91 -8.19
N LEU A 167 -13.02 29.27 -7.02
CA LEU A 167 -12.61 27.89 -6.81
C LEU A 167 -13.31 26.99 -7.84
N MET A 168 -12.54 26.25 -8.61
CA MET A 168 -13.04 25.32 -9.63
C MET A 168 -12.72 23.89 -9.20
N VAL A 169 -13.71 23.20 -8.68
CA VAL A 169 -13.60 21.79 -8.26
C VAL A 169 -14.78 21.00 -8.79
N ASN A 170 -14.47 19.81 -9.31
CA ASN A 170 -15.47 18.86 -9.80
C ASN A 170 -15.95 17.87 -8.72
N GLN A 171 -15.43 18.01 -7.50
CA GLN A 171 -15.72 17.12 -6.36
C GLN A 171 -16.27 17.94 -5.19
N PRO A 172 -17.06 17.34 -4.28
CA PRO A 172 -17.55 18.04 -3.10
C PRO A 172 -16.37 18.59 -2.26
N TYR A 173 -16.55 19.79 -1.75
CA TYR A 173 -15.56 20.44 -0.89
C TYR A 173 -16.22 21.12 0.30
N ARG A 174 -15.44 21.37 1.34
CA ARG A 174 -15.88 22.11 2.54
C ARG A 174 -14.75 22.98 3.06
N TRP A 175 -15.16 24.09 3.67
CA TRP A 175 -14.29 24.89 4.52
C TRP A 175 -14.62 24.52 5.96
N ILE A 176 -13.62 24.08 6.74
CA ILE A 176 -13.77 23.67 8.13
C ILE A 176 -12.85 24.45 9.04
N LYS A 177 -13.29 24.69 10.29
CA LYS A 177 -12.53 25.37 11.35
C LYS A 177 -11.67 24.37 12.09
#